data_47f9759a306d004e3ebee3ce3db13c80
#
_entry.id   47f9759a306d004e3ebee3ce3db13c80
#
_cell.length_a   1.000
_cell.length_b   1.000
_cell.length_c   1.000
_cell.angle_alpha   90.00
_cell.angle_beta   90.00
_cell.angle_gamma   90.00
#
_symmetry.space_group_name_H-M   'P 1'
#
loop_
_entity.id
_entity.type
_entity.pdbx_description
1 polymer ?
#
loop_
_entity_poly.entity_id
_entity_poly.type
_entity_poly.pdbx_seq_one_letter_code
_entity_poly.pdbx_strand_id
1 'polypeptide(L)'
;MRYEPLISIVIPVYNGSNYMADAIDSALCQTYKNIEVIVVNDGSMDEGKTEEIALSYGDKIRYYAKENGGVSSAINFAIKHMKGEWLSWLSHDDVYKPEKLEKQINFLNKLMEENQVKDIKDI
;
A
#
# COMPACT_ATOMS: atom_id res chain seq x y z
N MET A 1 25.96 -2.19 0.98
CA MET A 1 24.70 -2.60 1.60
C MET A 1 23.52 -2.05 0.79
N ARG A 2 22.55 -2.90 0.51
CA ARG A 2 21.37 -2.51 -0.26
C ARG A 2 20.37 -1.76 0.62
N TYR A 3 19.83 -0.66 0.11
CA TYR A 3 18.74 0.07 0.76
C TYR A 3 17.43 -0.68 0.51
N GLU A 4 16.82 -1.17 1.57
CA GLU A 4 15.57 -1.94 1.49
C GLU A 4 14.56 -1.46 2.54
N PRO A 5 13.97 -0.27 2.32
CA PRO A 5 13.04 0.31 3.30
C PRO A 5 11.73 -0.46 3.36
N LEU A 6 11.03 -0.32 4.49
CA LEU A 6 9.65 -0.79 4.59
C LEU A 6 8.77 0.15 3.76
N ILE A 7 7.97 -0.43 2.87
CA ILE A 7 7.01 0.30 2.04
C ILE A 7 5.61 -0.02 2.51
N SER A 8 4.83 1.03 2.78
CA SER A 8 3.42 0.89 3.14
C SER A 8 2.59 1.04 1.88
N ILE A 9 1.97 -0.05 1.43
CA ILE A 9 1.03 -0.01 0.31
C ILE A 9 -0.34 0.32 0.89
N VAL A 10 -0.88 1.47 0.50
CA VAL A 10 -2.16 1.97 1.02
C VAL A 10 -3.23 1.82 -0.05
N ILE A 11 -4.30 1.11 0.32
CA ILE A 11 -5.45 0.86 -0.56
C ILE A 11 -6.68 1.50 0.06
N PRO A 12 -7.03 2.74 -0.36
CA PRO A 12 -8.30 3.33 0.07
C PRO A 12 -9.44 2.69 -0.71
N VAL A 13 -10.52 2.35 -0.01
CA VAL A 13 -11.66 1.64 -0.62
C VAL A 13 -12.96 2.32 -0.24
N TYR A 14 -13.81 2.58 -1.23
CA TYR A 14 -15.19 2.96 -1.03
C TYR A 14 -16.06 2.14 -1.97
N ASN A 15 -16.94 1.29 -1.41
CA ASN A 15 -17.81 0.39 -2.19
C ASN A 15 -17.01 -0.40 -3.23
N GLY A 16 -15.95 -1.06 -2.80
CA GLY A 16 -14.98 -1.69 -3.70
C GLY A 16 -15.06 -3.21 -3.79
N SER A 17 -16.18 -3.82 -3.41
CA SER A 17 -16.30 -5.28 -3.32
C SER A 17 -16.01 -6.01 -4.64
N ASN A 18 -16.21 -5.36 -5.79
CA ASN A 18 -15.99 -6.00 -7.09
C ASN A 18 -14.52 -6.19 -7.46
N TYR A 19 -13.64 -5.30 -6.99
CA TYR A 19 -12.25 -5.25 -7.47
C TYR A 19 -11.19 -5.27 -6.38
N MET A 20 -11.57 -4.99 -5.13
CA MET A 20 -10.58 -4.81 -4.06
C MET A 20 -9.75 -6.06 -3.78
N ALA A 21 -10.31 -7.25 -3.96
CA ALA A 21 -9.55 -8.48 -3.75
C ALA A 21 -8.37 -8.58 -4.72
N ASP A 22 -8.58 -8.24 -5.99
CA ASP A 22 -7.51 -8.25 -6.98
C ASP A 22 -6.42 -7.24 -6.62
N ALA A 23 -6.82 -6.05 -6.15
CA ALA A 23 -5.87 -5.03 -5.71
C ALA A 23 -5.05 -5.52 -4.52
N ILE A 24 -5.71 -6.05 -3.49
CA ILE A 24 -5.02 -6.57 -2.30
C ILE A 24 -4.08 -7.71 -2.67
N ASP A 25 -4.54 -8.66 -3.48
CA ASP A 25 -3.73 -9.79 -3.92
C ASP A 25 -2.47 -9.31 -4.66
N SER A 26 -2.61 -8.31 -5.52
CA SER A 26 -1.47 -7.77 -6.27
C SER A 26 -0.45 -7.11 -5.35
N ALA A 27 -0.91 -6.47 -4.29
CA ALA A 27 -0.02 -5.89 -3.28
C ALA A 27 0.72 -6.97 -2.50
N LEU A 28 0.01 -8.02 -2.10
CA LEU A 28 0.59 -9.14 -1.33
C LEU A 28 1.55 -9.99 -2.17
N CYS A 29 1.41 -9.97 -3.49
CA CYS A 29 2.24 -10.76 -4.42
C CYS A 29 3.46 -10.01 -4.95
N GLN A 30 3.79 -8.85 -4.39
CA GLN A 30 4.98 -8.13 -4.82
C GLN A 30 6.25 -8.93 -4.57
N THR A 31 7.19 -8.88 -5.52
CA THR A 31 8.49 -9.55 -5.37
C THR A 31 9.33 -8.89 -4.27
N TYR A 32 9.19 -7.59 -4.10
CA TYR A 32 9.79 -6.88 -2.97
C TYR A 32 9.01 -7.22 -1.70
N LYS A 33 9.67 -7.79 -0.70
CA LYS A 33 8.97 -8.39 0.46
C LYS A 33 8.89 -7.51 1.71
N ASN A 34 9.67 -6.44 1.79
CA ASN A 34 9.62 -5.56 2.96
C ASN A 34 8.48 -4.56 2.83
N ILE A 35 7.27 -5.05 2.95
CA ILE A 35 6.04 -4.27 2.77
C ILE A 35 5.06 -4.51 3.91
N GLU A 36 4.18 -3.54 4.10
CA GLU A 36 2.91 -3.73 4.80
C GLU A 36 1.79 -3.28 3.87
N VAL A 37 0.64 -3.91 3.98
CA VAL A 37 -0.54 -3.53 3.18
C VAL A 37 -1.59 -2.98 4.12
N ILE A 38 -2.01 -1.74 3.90
CA ILE A 38 -3.00 -1.05 4.73
C ILE A 38 -4.23 -0.79 3.87
N VAL A 39 -5.36 -1.35 4.27
CA VAL A 39 -6.65 -1.14 3.61
C VAL A 39 -7.49 -0.21 4.47
N VAL A 40 -7.89 0.93 3.91
CA VAL A 40 -8.72 1.90 4.60
C VAL A 40 -10.11 1.94 3.94
N ASN A 41 -11.10 1.44 4.65
CA ASN A 41 -12.49 1.47 4.21
C ASN A 41 -13.06 2.85 4.54
N ASP A 42 -13.30 3.65 3.50
CA ASP A 42 -13.73 5.03 3.63
C ASP A 42 -15.27 5.15 3.74
N GLY A 43 -15.82 4.47 4.73
CA GLY A 43 -17.25 4.55 5.01
C GLY A 43 -18.12 3.89 3.97
N SER A 44 -17.71 2.73 3.44
CA SER A 44 -18.49 2.01 2.41
C SER A 44 -19.91 1.73 2.86
N MET A 45 -20.84 1.88 1.92
CA MET A 45 -22.27 1.66 2.13
C MET A 45 -22.76 0.59 1.14
N ASP A 46 -22.26 -0.62 1.31
CA ASP A 46 -22.53 -1.76 0.43
C ASP A 46 -22.97 -3.00 1.24
N GLU A 47 -23.66 -2.75 2.34
CA GLU A 47 -24.19 -3.82 3.22
C GLU A 47 -23.05 -4.68 3.82
N GLY A 48 -21.88 -4.06 4.04
CA GLY A 48 -20.75 -4.71 4.69
C GLY A 48 -19.91 -5.56 3.77
N LYS A 49 -20.14 -5.55 2.46
CA LYS A 49 -19.38 -6.39 1.53
C LYS A 49 -17.90 -6.02 1.48
N THR A 50 -17.58 -4.71 1.44
CA THR A 50 -16.19 -4.24 1.46
C THR A 50 -15.49 -4.72 2.73
N GLU A 51 -16.10 -4.54 3.88
CA GLU A 51 -15.50 -4.97 5.16
C GLU A 51 -15.33 -6.48 5.22
N GLU A 52 -16.31 -7.24 4.78
CA GLU A 52 -16.24 -8.70 4.77
C GLU A 52 -15.04 -9.18 3.96
N ILE A 53 -14.81 -8.61 2.78
CA ILE A 53 -13.66 -8.98 1.95
C ILE A 53 -12.36 -8.63 2.65
N ALA A 54 -12.25 -7.41 3.19
CA ALA A 54 -11.04 -6.98 3.89
C ALA A 54 -10.72 -7.89 5.08
N LEU A 55 -11.74 -8.20 5.90
CA LEU A 55 -11.55 -9.06 7.07
C LEU A 55 -11.15 -10.48 6.72
N SER A 56 -11.49 -10.96 5.52
CA SER A 56 -11.11 -12.29 5.06
C SER A 56 -9.59 -12.47 4.92
N TYR A 57 -8.83 -11.38 4.82
CA TYR A 57 -7.37 -11.45 4.71
C TYR A 57 -6.69 -11.63 6.07
N GLY A 58 -7.41 -11.41 7.16
CA GLY A 58 -6.84 -11.57 8.49
C GLY A 58 -5.62 -10.68 8.73
N ASP A 59 -4.56 -11.24 9.27
CA ASP A 59 -3.34 -10.51 9.62
C ASP A 59 -2.39 -10.26 8.44
N LYS A 60 -2.77 -10.67 7.24
CA LYS A 60 -2.00 -10.37 6.02
C LYS A 60 -2.03 -8.89 5.68
N ILE A 61 -3.07 -8.19 6.15
CA ILE A 61 -3.23 -6.75 5.93
C ILE A 61 -3.54 -6.08 7.27
N ARG A 62 -3.37 -4.75 7.29
CA ARG A 62 -3.88 -3.93 8.39
C ARG A 62 -5.13 -3.23 7.88
N TYR A 63 -6.25 -3.52 8.51
CA TYR A 63 -7.54 -3.00 8.08
C TYR A 63 -8.06 -1.92 9.02
N TYR A 64 -8.53 -0.83 8.45
CA TYR A 64 -9.17 0.27 9.19
C TYR A 64 -10.46 0.68 8.49
N ALA A 65 -11.46 1.04 9.28
CA ALA A 65 -12.69 1.64 8.78
C ALA A 65 -12.83 3.03 9.37
N LYS A 66 -13.35 3.98 8.58
CA LYS A 66 -13.56 5.35 9.02
C LYS A 66 -14.81 5.92 8.36
N GLU A 67 -15.31 7.06 8.86
CA GLU A 67 -16.38 7.77 8.20
C GLU A 67 -15.94 8.23 6.82
N ASN A 68 -16.87 8.24 5.87
CA ASN A 68 -16.60 8.70 4.52
C ASN A 68 -16.08 10.14 4.52
N GLY A 69 -14.93 10.34 3.91
CA GLY A 69 -14.30 11.65 3.81
C GLY A 69 -13.56 11.86 2.51
N GLY A 70 -13.60 10.86 1.62
CA GLY A 70 -12.93 10.90 0.34
C GLY A 70 -11.54 10.25 0.38
N VAL A 71 -10.97 10.09 -0.81
CA VAL A 71 -9.69 9.38 -0.99
C VAL A 71 -8.53 10.04 -0.25
N SER A 72 -8.47 11.38 -0.28
CA SER A 72 -7.41 12.10 0.44
C SER A 72 -7.50 11.90 1.94
N SER A 73 -8.73 11.88 2.48
CA SER A 73 -8.97 11.62 3.90
C SER A 73 -8.51 10.22 4.29
N ALA A 74 -8.80 9.23 3.45
CA ALA A 74 -8.38 7.84 3.69
C ALA A 74 -6.85 7.70 3.65
N ILE A 75 -6.19 8.34 2.70
CA ILE A 75 -4.74 8.32 2.60
C ILE A 75 -4.11 9.02 3.83
N ASN A 76 -4.63 10.17 4.22
CA ASN A 76 -4.14 10.87 5.40
C ASN A 76 -4.30 10.04 6.67
N PHE A 77 -5.39 9.29 6.77
CA PHE A 77 -5.60 8.37 7.88
C PHE A 77 -4.52 7.30 7.89
N ALA A 78 -4.22 6.71 6.73
CA ALA A 78 -3.19 5.69 6.61
C ALA A 78 -1.81 6.23 6.97
N ILE A 79 -1.48 7.45 6.57
CA ILE A 79 -0.20 8.09 6.89
C ILE A 79 0.03 8.14 8.40
N LYS A 80 -1.02 8.40 9.17
CA LYS A 80 -0.93 8.45 10.65
C LYS A 80 -0.66 7.08 11.27
N HIS A 81 -0.96 6.00 10.55
CA HIS A 81 -0.87 4.64 11.09
C HIS A 81 0.22 3.80 10.43
N MET A 82 0.79 4.26 9.31
CA MET A 82 1.79 3.49 8.59
C MET A 82 3.11 3.43 9.33
N LYS A 83 3.84 2.35 9.13
CA LYS A 83 5.16 2.12 9.70
C LYS A 83 6.28 2.26 8.67
N GLY A 84 5.95 2.27 7.38
CA GLY A 84 6.93 2.33 6.30
C GLY A 84 7.55 3.71 6.14
N GLU A 85 8.70 3.74 5.48
CA GLU A 85 9.36 4.99 5.10
C GLU A 85 8.73 5.60 3.85
N TRP A 86 8.13 4.75 3.01
CA TRP A 86 7.51 5.16 1.75
C TRP A 86 6.06 4.72 1.73
N LEU A 87 5.21 5.57 1.18
CA LEU A 87 3.81 5.24 0.91
C LEU A 87 3.66 4.95 -0.57
N SER A 88 3.01 3.83 -0.89
CA SER A 88 2.64 3.48 -2.25
C SER A 88 1.13 3.38 -2.32
N TRP A 89 0.51 4.24 -3.11
CA TRP A 89 -0.94 4.29 -3.23
C TRP A 89 -1.41 3.35 -4.34
N LEU A 90 -2.34 2.47 -3.99
CA LEU A 90 -2.97 1.56 -4.94
C LEU A 90 -4.49 1.75 -4.86
N SER A 91 -5.11 2.18 -5.96
CA SER A 91 -6.57 2.26 -6.04
C SER A 91 -7.19 0.88 -5.92
N HIS A 92 -8.37 0.81 -5.28
CA HIS A 92 -9.04 -0.48 -5.07
C HIS A 92 -9.50 -1.17 -6.35
N ASP A 93 -9.56 -0.46 -7.46
CA ASP A 93 -9.94 -0.98 -8.78
C ASP A 93 -8.76 -1.13 -9.74
N ASP A 94 -7.54 -1.11 -9.21
CA ASP A 94 -6.32 -1.28 -9.99
C ASP A 94 -5.51 -2.44 -9.44
N VAL A 95 -4.45 -2.81 -10.14
CA VAL A 95 -3.53 -3.86 -9.71
C VAL A 95 -2.09 -3.44 -9.99
N TYR A 96 -1.18 -3.90 -9.14
CA TYR A 96 0.25 -3.72 -9.35
C TYR A 96 0.83 -4.91 -10.11
N LYS A 97 1.79 -4.65 -10.98
CA LYS A 97 2.61 -5.73 -11.55
C LYS A 97 3.51 -6.28 -10.43
N PRO A 98 3.81 -7.59 -10.45
CA PRO A 98 4.57 -8.20 -9.35
C PRO A 98 5.92 -7.54 -9.04
N GLU A 99 6.61 -6.99 -10.02
CA GLU A 99 7.94 -6.40 -9.87
C GLU A 99 7.93 -4.89 -9.70
N LYS A 100 6.75 -4.26 -9.56
CA LYS A 100 6.66 -2.80 -9.51
C LYS A 100 7.56 -2.19 -8.43
N LEU A 101 7.41 -2.64 -7.19
CA LEU A 101 8.18 -2.09 -6.08
C LEU A 101 9.64 -2.49 -6.16
N GLU A 102 9.92 -3.70 -6.59
CA GLU A 102 11.31 -4.16 -6.76
C GLU A 102 12.06 -3.29 -7.76
N LYS A 103 11.42 -2.95 -8.86
CA LYS A 103 12.03 -2.06 -9.86
C LYS A 103 12.26 -0.66 -9.31
N GLN A 104 11.33 -0.14 -8.53
CA GLN A 104 11.49 1.17 -7.91
C GLN A 104 12.64 1.19 -6.91
N ILE A 105 12.76 0.16 -6.08
CA ILE A 105 13.84 0.07 -5.10
C ILE A 105 15.19 -0.15 -5.80
N ASN A 106 15.23 -0.95 -6.86
CA ASN A 106 16.45 -1.12 -7.65
C ASN A 106 16.92 0.22 -8.23
N PHE A 107 15.99 1.02 -8.72
CA PHE A 107 16.30 2.34 -9.27
C PHE A 107 16.88 3.27 -8.19
N LEU A 108 16.27 3.28 -7.00
CA LEU A 108 16.77 4.09 -5.89
C LEU A 108 18.17 3.68 -5.47
N ASN A 109 18.43 2.38 -5.38
CA ASN A 109 19.75 1.86 -5.02
C ASN A 109 20.80 2.25 -6.07
N LYS A 110 20.41 2.21 -7.35
CA LYS A 110 21.28 2.63 -8.43
C LYS A 110 21.62 4.13 -8.33
N LEU A 111 20.62 4.97 -8.03
CA LEU A 111 20.85 6.40 -7.84
C LEU A 111 21.79 6.67 -6.67
N MET A 112 21.61 5.97 -5.55
CA MET A 112 22.47 6.11 -4.39
C MET A 112 23.90 5.72 -4.73
N GLU A 113 24.10 4.63 -5.45
CA GLU A 113 25.43 4.17 -5.88
C GLU A 113 26.08 5.18 -6.81
N GLU A 114 25.37 5.67 -7.83
CA GLU A 114 25.87 6.64 -8.79
C GLU A 114 26.26 7.97 -8.13
N ASN A 115 25.53 8.39 -7.09
CA ASN A 115 25.79 9.62 -6.38
C ASN A 115 26.71 9.42 -5.16
N GLN A 116 27.13 8.19 -4.91
CA GLN A 116 28.02 7.83 -3.80
C GLN A 116 27.47 8.27 -2.44
N VAL A 117 26.14 8.16 -2.27
CA VAL A 117 25.45 8.50 -1.02
C VAL A 117 24.98 7.23 -0.31
N LYS A 118 24.94 7.27 1.02
CA LYS A 118 24.49 6.16 1.87
C LYS A 118 23.06 6.36 2.37
N ASP A 119 22.57 7.59 2.32
CA ASP A 119 21.24 7.95 2.78
C ASP A 119 20.45 8.50 1.59
N ILE A 120 19.23 7.99 1.38
CA ILE A 120 18.36 8.44 0.30
C ILE A 120 18.09 9.95 0.35
N LYS A 121 18.14 10.54 1.54
CA LYS A 121 17.94 11.98 1.71
C LYS A 121 19.03 12.81 1.06
N ASP A 122 20.17 12.21 0.76
CA ASP A 122 21.35 12.92 0.23
C ASP A 122 21.41 12.91 -1.29
N ILE A 123 20.39 12.36 -1.95
CA ILE A 123 20.31 12.38 -3.42
C ILE A 123 19.90 13.75 -3.94
#